data_57dbbb79c2ccc5ffb2039b425c923a8e
#
_entry.id   57dbbb79c2ccc5ffb2039b425c923a8e
#
_cell.length_a   1.000
_cell.length_b   1.000
_cell.length_c   1.000
_cell.angle_alpha   90.00
_cell.angle_beta   90.00
_cell.angle_gamma   90.00
#
_symmetry.space_group_name_H-M   'P 1'
#
loop_
_entity.id
_entity.type
_entity.pdbx_description
1 polymer ?
#
loop_
_entity_poly.entity_id
_entity_poly.type
_entity_poly.pdbx_seq_one_letter_code
_entity_poly.pdbx_strand_id
1 'polypeptide(L)'
;MNRQFAIPLDDIIIRRLKSDPEFATEMFKSSVESLFEGDFHYALRMLRCIVKAGIGFTALSKAVGISSQNLHRALSDRGNPTIRTLNKILTAIADFLGIPRPQPSFS
;
A
#
# COMPACT_ATOMS: atom_id res chain seq x y z
N MET A 1 -18.36 -20.06 -18.11
CA MET A 1 -17.11 -19.30 -18.15
C MET A 1 -15.99 -20.08 -17.54
N ASN A 2 -14.88 -20.14 -18.20
CA ASN A 2 -13.75 -20.93 -17.77
C ASN A 2 -12.83 -20.11 -16.85
N ARG A 3 -12.89 -20.38 -15.56
CA ARG A 3 -12.11 -19.64 -14.59
C ARG A 3 -10.62 -19.95 -14.58
N GLN A 4 -10.20 -21.02 -15.28
CA GLN A 4 -8.80 -21.41 -15.33
C GLN A 4 -7.91 -20.34 -15.92
N PHE A 5 -8.48 -19.50 -16.78
CA PHE A 5 -7.72 -18.45 -17.46
C PHE A 5 -7.93 -17.07 -16.86
N ALA A 6 -8.71 -16.98 -15.80
CA ALA A 6 -8.91 -15.70 -15.12
C ALA A 6 -7.68 -15.37 -14.29
N ILE A 7 -7.12 -14.19 -14.49
CA ILE A 7 -6.02 -13.67 -13.68
C ILE A 7 -6.63 -12.74 -12.65
N PRO A 8 -6.36 -12.95 -11.35
CA PRO A 8 -6.85 -12.03 -10.33
C PRO A 8 -6.43 -10.59 -10.62
N LEU A 9 -7.35 -9.66 -10.43
CA LEU A 9 -7.09 -8.24 -10.71
C LEU A 9 -5.86 -7.73 -9.96
N ASP A 10 -5.70 -8.15 -8.70
CA ASP A 10 -4.56 -7.74 -7.89
C ASP A 10 -3.25 -8.17 -8.54
N ASP A 11 -3.18 -9.35 -9.15
CA ASP A 11 -1.96 -9.81 -9.79
C ASP A 11 -1.62 -8.96 -11.02
N ILE A 12 -2.62 -8.50 -11.75
CA ILE A 12 -2.42 -7.61 -12.89
C ILE A 12 -1.85 -6.28 -12.41
N ILE A 13 -2.43 -5.73 -11.35
CA ILE A 13 -1.99 -4.48 -10.76
C ILE A 13 -0.55 -4.61 -10.24
N ILE A 14 -0.25 -5.71 -9.54
CA ILE A 14 1.07 -5.95 -8.99
C ILE A 14 2.12 -6.03 -10.10
N ARG A 15 1.83 -6.71 -11.21
CA ARG A 15 2.75 -6.78 -12.35
C ARG A 15 3.07 -5.39 -12.88
N ARG A 16 2.07 -4.56 -13.02
CA ARG A 16 2.26 -3.20 -13.52
C ARG A 16 3.06 -2.35 -12.54
N LEU A 17 2.77 -2.48 -11.26
CA LEU A 17 3.50 -1.77 -10.21
C LEU A 17 4.99 -2.11 -10.22
N LYS A 18 5.33 -3.37 -10.50
CA LYS A 18 6.73 -3.82 -10.55
C LYS A 18 7.50 -3.22 -11.73
N SER A 19 6.83 -2.98 -12.84
CA SER A 19 7.48 -2.55 -14.08
C SER A 19 7.39 -1.04 -14.34
N ASP A 20 6.60 -0.31 -13.56
CA ASP A 20 6.30 1.09 -13.84
C ASP A 20 6.35 1.91 -12.53
N PRO A 21 7.53 2.52 -12.23
CA PRO A 21 7.67 3.31 -10.99
C PRO A 21 6.73 4.51 -10.92
N GLU A 22 6.40 5.12 -12.04
CA GLU A 22 5.46 6.24 -12.05
C GLU A 22 4.06 5.77 -11.66
N PHE A 23 3.67 4.59 -12.14
CA PHE A 23 2.39 4.00 -11.78
C PHE A 23 2.33 3.72 -10.28
N ALA A 24 3.42 3.23 -9.69
CA ALA A 24 3.48 2.97 -8.26
C ALA A 24 3.28 4.27 -7.46
N THR A 25 3.92 5.35 -7.86
CA THR A 25 3.78 6.65 -7.21
C THR A 25 2.35 7.18 -7.33
N GLU A 26 1.76 7.08 -8.53
CA GLU A 26 0.39 7.52 -8.74
C GLU A 26 -0.61 6.68 -7.95
N MET A 27 -0.39 5.38 -7.88
CA MET A 27 -1.25 4.47 -7.10
C MET A 27 -1.16 4.79 -5.61
N PHE A 28 0.03 5.10 -5.11
CA PHE A 28 0.20 5.50 -3.72
C PHE A 28 -0.57 6.78 -3.42
N LYS A 29 -0.46 7.79 -4.27
CA LYS A 29 -1.20 9.05 -4.12
C LYS A 29 -2.70 8.81 -4.14
N SER A 30 -3.17 7.99 -5.06
CA SER A 30 -4.58 7.63 -5.15
C SER A 30 -5.07 6.93 -3.88
N SER A 31 -4.25 6.07 -3.29
CA SER A 31 -4.59 5.40 -2.04
C SER A 31 -4.75 6.39 -0.89
N VAL A 32 -3.85 7.38 -0.80
CA VAL A 32 -3.93 8.41 0.22
C VAL A 32 -5.18 9.27 0.03
N GLU A 33 -5.49 9.65 -1.20
CA GLU A 33 -6.72 10.39 -1.50
C GLU A 33 -7.96 9.61 -1.09
N SER A 34 -7.98 8.30 -1.37
CA SER A 34 -9.09 7.44 -0.98
C SER A 34 -9.27 7.37 0.52
N LEU A 35 -8.18 7.42 1.29
CA LEU A 35 -8.28 7.50 2.76
C LEU A 35 -8.98 8.78 3.19
N PHE A 36 -8.68 9.91 2.57
CA PHE A 36 -9.35 11.17 2.85
C PHE A 36 -10.82 11.12 2.49
N GLU A 37 -11.16 10.40 1.43
CA GLU A 37 -12.55 10.29 0.95
C GLU A 37 -13.36 9.26 1.73
N GLY A 38 -12.70 8.50 2.60
CA GLY A 38 -13.37 7.45 3.38
C GLY A 38 -13.52 6.13 2.64
N ASP A 39 -12.92 5.97 1.48
CA ASP A 39 -12.93 4.71 0.74
C ASP A 39 -11.78 3.83 1.23
N PHE A 40 -11.94 3.33 2.46
CA PHE A 40 -10.88 2.59 3.13
C PHE A 40 -10.60 1.24 2.49
N HIS A 41 -11.65 0.59 2.01
CA HIS A 41 -11.50 -0.72 1.39
C HIS A 41 -10.57 -0.64 0.16
N TYR A 42 -10.83 0.31 -0.71
CA TYR A 42 -9.99 0.53 -1.89
C TYR A 42 -8.56 0.91 -1.50
N ALA A 43 -8.44 1.85 -0.55
CA ALA A 43 -7.13 2.32 -0.11
C ALA A 43 -6.26 1.18 0.43
N LEU A 44 -6.81 0.36 1.34
CA LEU A 44 -6.07 -0.74 1.93
C LEU A 44 -5.69 -1.79 0.89
N ARG A 45 -6.58 -2.07 -0.05
CA ARG A 45 -6.31 -3.02 -1.14
C ARG A 45 -5.16 -2.55 -2.01
N MET A 46 -5.16 -1.27 -2.39
CA MET A 46 -4.10 -0.72 -3.22
C MET A 46 -2.77 -0.68 -2.48
N LEU A 47 -2.78 -0.31 -1.20
CA LEU A 47 -1.57 -0.33 -0.38
C LEU A 47 -1.01 -1.75 -0.28
N ARG A 48 -1.86 -2.76 -0.13
CA ARG A 48 -1.44 -4.15 -0.12
C ARG A 48 -0.74 -4.53 -1.43
N CYS A 49 -1.29 -4.14 -2.56
CA CYS A 49 -0.67 -4.39 -3.87
C CYS A 49 0.69 -3.70 -3.98
N ILE A 50 0.78 -2.45 -3.53
CA ILE A 50 2.04 -1.69 -3.56
C ILE A 50 3.10 -2.38 -2.71
N VAL A 51 2.75 -2.86 -1.52
CA VAL A 51 3.69 -3.58 -0.66
C VAL A 51 4.17 -4.86 -1.35
N LYS A 52 3.24 -5.65 -1.89
CA LYS A 52 3.59 -6.90 -2.58
C LYS A 52 4.49 -6.66 -3.79
N ALA A 53 4.27 -5.58 -4.51
CA ALA A 53 5.03 -5.28 -5.71
C ALA A 53 6.43 -4.72 -5.41
N GLY A 54 6.59 -4.07 -4.27
CA GLY A 54 7.81 -3.33 -3.94
C GLY A 54 8.54 -3.87 -2.73
N ILE A 55 8.38 -3.20 -1.60
CA ILE A 55 9.15 -3.50 -0.39
C ILE A 55 8.94 -4.92 0.14
N GLY A 56 7.73 -5.45 -0.02
CA GLY A 56 7.37 -6.76 0.54
C GLY A 56 7.06 -6.71 2.02
N PHE A 57 6.28 -7.69 2.50
CA PHE A 57 5.84 -7.69 3.90
C PHE A 57 6.97 -7.96 4.90
N THR A 58 7.96 -8.76 4.52
CA THR A 58 9.07 -9.06 5.41
C THR A 58 9.91 -7.81 5.70
N ALA A 59 10.30 -7.08 4.66
CA ALA A 59 11.08 -5.86 4.83
C ALA A 59 10.25 -4.76 5.48
N LEU A 60 8.96 -4.66 5.14
CA LEU A 60 8.05 -3.71 5.77
C LEU A 60 7.95 -3.98 7.26
N SER A 61 7.80 -5.23 7.65
CA SER A 61 7.74 -5.64 9.06
C SER A 61 8.96 -5.14 9.84
N LYS A 62 10.14 -5.31 9.26
CA LYS A 62 11.38 -4.85 9.89
C LYS A 62 11.42 -3.33 9.98
N ALA A 63 10.96 -2.64 8.96
CA ALA A 63 11.00 -1.18 8.91
C ALA A 63 10.08 -0.54 9.93
N VAL A 64 8.90 -1.12 10.17
CA VAL A 64 7.88 -0.51 11.04
C VAL A 64 7.78 -1.15 12.42
N GLY A 65 8.45 -2.28 12.65
CA GLY A 65 8.41 -2.96 13.94
C GLY A 65 7.07 -3.63 14.24
N ILE A 66 6.33 -4.03 13.20
CA ILE A 66 5.06 -4.74 13.31
C ILE A 66 5.22 -6.09 12.63
N SER A 67 4.69 -7.16 13.24
CA SER A 67 4.83 -8.48 12.65
C SER A 67 4.21 -8.54 11.25
N SER A 68 4.80 -9.36 10.39
CA SER A 68 4.30 -9.57 9.04
C SER A 68 2.84 -10.01 9.05
N GLN A 69 2.48 -10.88 10.00
CA GLN A 69 1.11 -11.37 10.15
C GLN A 69 0.14 -10.23 10.48
N ASN A 70 0.52 -9.34 11.38
CA ASN A 70 -0.31 -8.19 11.74
C ASN A 70 -0.42 -7.18 10.59
N LEU A 71 0.64 -7.02 9.80
CA LEU A 71 0.60 -6.18 8.61
C LEU A 71 -0.35 -6.74 7.55
N HIS A 72 -0.31 -8.06 7.31
CA HIS A 72 -1.25 -8.70 6.40
C HIS A 72 -2.69 -8.48 6.84
N ARG A 73 -2.94 -8.60 8.14
CA ARG A 73 -4.26 -8.38 8.70
C ARG A 73 -4.70 -6.93 8.55
N ALA A 74 -3.80 -6.00 8.82
CA ALA A 74 -4.11 -4.56 8.73
C ALA A 74 -4.49 -4.15 7.30
N LEU A 75 -3.86 -4.75 6.29
CA LEU A 75 -4.10 -4.43 4.88
C LEU A 75 -5.04 -5.41 4.19
N SER A 76 -5.70 -6.29 4.96
CA SER A 76 -6.69 -7.22 4.40
C SER A 76 -8.02 -6.51 4.12
N ASP A 77 -8.92 -7.22 3.45
CA ASP A 77 -10.24 -6.70 3.11
C ASP A 77 -11.05 -6.27 4.33
N ARG A 78 -10.78 -6.86 5.49
CA ARG A 78 -11.44 -6.53 6.75
C ARG A 78 -10.51 -5.76 7.69
N GLY A 79 -9.41 -5.26 7.15
CA GLY A 79 -8.45 -4.54 7.94
C GLY A 79 -9.01 -3.24 8.48
N ASN A 80 -8.59 -2.91 9.68
CA ASN A 80 -8.95 -1.65 10.31
C ASN A 80 -7.76 -1.17 11.14
N PRO A 81 -6.66 -0.81 10.46
CA PRO A 81 -5.46 -0.37 11.19
C PRO A 81 -5.74 0.92 11.96
N THR A 82 -5.09 1.05 13.11
CA THR A 82 -5.11 2.31 13.83
C THR A 82 -4.41 3.38 12.98
N ILE A 83 -4.68 4.64 13.30
CA ILE A 83 -4.00 5.76 12.64
C ILE A 83 -2.48 5.62 12.79
N ARG A 84 -2.02 5.20 13.96
CA ARG A 84 -0.59 5.02 14.22
C ARG A 84 0.02 3.96 13.31
N THR A 85 -0.62 2.81 13.22
CA THR A 85 -0.17 1.72 12.35
C THR A 85 -0.19 2.15 10.89
N LEU A 86 -1.27 2.78 10.47
CA LEU A 86 -1.41 3.24 9.09
C LEU A 86 -0.33 4.27 8.73
N ASN A 87 -0.05 5.21 9.64
CA ASN A 87 0.99 6.20 9.41
C ASN A 87 2.36 5.54 9.23
N LYS A 88 2.69 4.55 10.03
CA LYS A 88 3.95 3.81 9.88
C LYS A 88 4.05 3.13 8.53
N ILE A 89 2.96 2.50 8.09
CA ILE A 89 2.91 1.82 6.79
C ILE A 89 3.09 2.82 5.65
N LEU A 90 2.32 3.91 5.67
CA LEU A 90 2.39 4.93 4.63
C LEU A 90 3.79 5.56 4.55
N THR A 91 4.37 5.85 5.69
CA THR A 91 5.70 6.45 5.76
C THR A 91 6.76 5.51 5.16
N ALA A 92 6.71 4.24 5.51
CA ALA A 92 7.67 3.26 4.99
C ALA A 92 7.52 3.07 3.48
N ILE A 93 6.29 3.04 2.98
CA ILE A 93 6.04 2.91 1.53
C ILE A 93 6.53 4.16 0.81
N ALA A 94 6.23 5.35 1.32
CA ALA A 94 6.69 6.61 0.73
C ALA A 94 8.21 6.65 0.65
N ASP A 95 8.89 6.26 1.73
CA ASP A 95 10.35 6.21 1.76
C ASP A 95 10.88 5.23 0.71
N PHE A 96 10.28 4.06 0.61
CA PHE A 96 10.68 3.06 -0.37
C PHE A 96 10.50 3.56 -1.81
N LEU A 97 9.41 4.28 -2.08
CA LEU A 97 9.12 4.81 -3.41
C LEU A 97 9.87 6.11 -3.71
N GLY A 98 10.58 6.66 -2.74
CA GLY A 98 11.27 7.93 -2.91
C GLY A 98 10.35 9.13 -2.96
N ILE A 99 9.17 9.03 -2.36
CA ILE A 99 8.19 10.12 -2.33
C ILE A 99 8.51 11.02 -1.14
N PRO A 100 8.72 12.33 -1.36
CA PRO A 100 8.96 13.25 -0.25
C PRO A 100 7.76 13.32 0.68
N ARG A 101 8.04 13.34 1.98
CA ARG A 101 6.97 13.54 2.96
C ARG A 101 6.53 15.00 2.95
N PRO A 102 5.24 15.24 3.20
CA PRO A 102 4.79 16.62 3.38
C PRO A 102 5.58 17.29 4.49
N GLN A 103 6.04 18.51 4.23
CA GLN A 103 6.74 19.30 5.23
C GLN A 103 5.79 20.38 5.72
N PRO A 104 5.66 20.57 7.04
CA PRO A 104 4.87 21.69 7.54
C PRO A 104 5.52 23.00 7.10
N SER A 105 4.71 23.88 6.58
CA SER A 105 5.16 25.17 6.14
C SER A 105 4.71 26.22 7.15
N PHE A 106 5.62 26.59 8.03
CA PHE A 106 5.37 27.63 9.01
C PHE A 106 6.13 28.87 8.57
N SER A 107 5.43 29.92 8.42
CA SER A 107 6.03 31.23 8.11
C SER A 107 6.14 32.06 9.35
#